data_16c3728ea7d14cf5aaa05b7993670fe3
#
_entry.id   16c3728ea7d14cf5aaa05b7993670fe3
#
_cell.length_a   1.000
_cell.length_b   1.000
_cell.length_c   1.000
_cell.angle_alpha   90.00
_cell.angle_beta   90.00
_cell.angle_gamma   90.00
#
_symmetry.space_group_name_H-M   'P 1'
#
loop_
_entity.id
_entity.type
_entity.pdbx_description
1 polymer ?
#
loop_
_entity_poly.entity_id
_entity_poly.type
_entity_poly.pdbx_seq_one_letter_code
_entity_poly.pdbx_strand_id
1 'polypeptide(L)'
;MRVIRKYANRRLYDTQQSRYVTLEDLRRLILDEEPFRVEDAKSGEDLTRTILLSIIIEQEQADGEAEVFSNDLLAQFIRVYDMAQPLPLARYLEQGTQLMLEQQKRMQDQWQQAMRHSPMELMREMAEENMRFWQQAIGQGQPDKPEPKDTPDQDDDKKS
;
A
#
# COMPACT_ATOMS: atom_id res chain seq x y z
N MET A 1 2.52 28.44 3.68
CA MET A 1 3.68 27.60 3.39
C MET A 1 4.76 27.90 4.43
N ARG A 2 5.25 26.88 5.10
CA ARG A 2 6.22 26.96 6.21
C ARG A 2 7.62 27.22 5.68
N VAL A 3 8.38 28.12 6.29
CA VAL A 3 9.74 28.46 5.86
C VAL A 3 10.75 27.98 6.89
N ILE A 4 11.67 27.15 6.44
CA ILE A 4 12.79 26.62 7.23
C ILE A 4 14.06 27.31 6.75
N ARG A 5 14.86 27.87 7.67
CA ARG A 5 16.14 28.52 7.35
C ARG A 5 17.30 27.59 7.66
N LYS A 6 18.16 27.36 6.67
CA LYS A 6 19.41 26.58 6.82
C LYS A 6 20.57 27.52 7.06
N TYR A 7 21.27 27.31 8.16
CA TYR A 7 22.46 28.04 8.53
C TYR A 7 23.75 27.33 8.10
N ALA A 8 24.86 28.06 8.01
CA ALA A 8 26.15 27.51 7.57
C ALA A 8 26.66 26.33 8.43
N ASN A 9 26.25 26.25 9.69
CA ASN A 9 26.55 25.17 10.61
C ASN A 9 25.65 23.92 10.45
N ARG A 10 24.98 23.77 9.31
CA ARG A 10 24.02 22.70 8.97
C ARG A 10 22.76 22.66 9.84
N ARG A 11 22.54 23.66 10.72
CA ARG A 11 21.34 23.74 11.54
C ARG A 11 20.17 24.26 10.71
N LEU A 12 19.02 23.62 10.91
CA LEU A 12 17.74 24.02 10.33
C LEU A 12 16.91 24.71 11.39
N TYR A 13 16.30 25.84 11.06
CA TYR A 13 15.49 26.62 11.97
C TYR A 13 14.12 26.88 11.38
N ASP A 14 13.11 26.46 12.08
CA ASP A 14 11.73 26.69 11.72
C ASP A 14 11.29 28.09 12.16
N THR A 15 10.99 28.94 11.19
CA THR A 15 10.60 30.32 11.45
C THR A 15 9.20 30.45 12.04
N GLN A 16 8.30 29.48 11.82
CA GLN A 16 6.95 29.50 12.39
C GLN A 16 6.93 29.03 13.85
N GLN A 17 7.66 27.96 14.14
CA GLN A 17 7.73 27.43 15.50
C GLN A 17 8.86 28.05 16.34
N SER A 18 9.68 28.90 15.74
CA SER A 18 10.82 29.56 16.41
C SER A 18 11.75 28.57 17.13
N ARG A 19 12.03 27.41 16.50
CA ARG A 19 12.89 26.36 17.05
C ARG A 19 13.81 25.75 16.00
N TYR A 20 14.89 25.14 16.45
CA TYR A 20 15.69 24.28 15.60
C TYR A 20 14.95 22.97 15.32
N VAL A 21 15.13 22.46 14.10
CA VAL A 21 14.52 21.23 13.61
C VAL A 21 15.58 20.32 12.98
N THR A 22 15.32 19.02 12.97
CA THR A 22 16.16 17.99 12.37
C THR A 22 15.64 17.58 10.99
N LEU A 23 16.39 16.74 10.26
CA LEU A 23 15.89 16.14 9.02
C LEU A 23 14.68 15.22 9.30
N GLU A 24 14.69 14.53 10.43
CA GLU A 24 13.56 13.70 10.86
C GLU A 24 12.29 14.53 11.16
N ASP A 25 12.44 15.73 11.74
CA ASP A 25 11.30 16.64 11.92
C ASP A 25 10.71 17.06 10.56
N LEU A 26 11.57 17.35 9.56
CA LEU A 26 11.12 17.69 8.21
C LEU A 26 10.48 16.48 7.48
N ARG A 27 11.01 15.29 7.70
CA ARG A 27 10.40 14.05 7.19
C ARG A 27 8.96 13.91 7.70
N ARG A 28 8.71 14.16 9.00
CA ARG A 28 7.37 14.13 9.56
C ARG A 28 6.44 15.14 8.90
N LEU A 29 6.90 16.36 8.62
CA LEU A 29 6.11 17.34 7.89
C LEU A 29 5.68 16.83 6.51
N ILE A 30 6.56 16.09 5.81
CA ILE A 30 6.24 15.49 4.52
C ILE A 30 5.16 14.42 4.66
N LEU A 31 5.28 13.55 5.67
CA LEU A 31 4.31 12.48 5.93
C LEU A 31 2.94 13.02 6.35
N ASP A 32 2.95 14.17 7.05
CA ASP A 32 1.74 14.89 7.46
C ASP A 32 1.17 15.80 6.35
N GLU A 33 1.76 15.74 5.14
CA GLU A 33 1.37 16.55 3.97
C GLU A 33 1.46 18.08 4.25
N GLU A 34 2.28 18.51 5.22
CA GLU A 34 2.50 19.91 5.52
C GLU A 34 3.50 20.56 4.54
N PRO A 35 3.10 21.54 3.71
CA PRO A 35 3.99 22.16 2.74
C PRO A 35 5.01 23.08 3.41
N PHE A 36 6.29 22.87 3.10
CA PHE A 36 7.38 23.72 3.57
C PHE A 36 8.36 24.06 2.44
N ARG A 37 9.19 25.06 2.67
CA ARG A 37 10.33 25.45 1.84
C ARG A 37 11.55 25.65 2.71
N VAL A 38 12.72 25.25 2.22
CA VAL A 38 14.00 25.46 2.90
C VAL A 38 14.80 26.51 2.15
N GLU A 39 15.26 27.55 2.86
CA GLU A 39 16.07 28.63 2.31
C GLU A 39 17.41 28.71 3.03
N ASP A 40 18.46 29.07 2.30
CA ASP A 40 19.71 29.47 2.93
C ASP A 40 19.48 30.77 3.74
N ALA A 41 19.90 30.76 4.99
CA ALA A 41 19.65 31.91 5.90
C ALA A 41 20.39 33.17 5.48
N LYS A 42 21.48 33.06 4.68
CA LYS A 42 22.32 34.18 4.27
C LYS A 42 21.99 34.67 2.85
N SER A 43 21.88 33.73 1.90
CA SER A 43 21.65 34.05 0.47
C SER A 43 20.17 34.12 0.11
N GLY A 44 19.29 33.47 0.86
CA GLY A 44 17.88 33.27 0.50
C GLY A 44 17.64 32.25 -0.61
N GLU A 45 18.68 31.54 -1.03
CA GLU A 45 18.59 30.50 -2.07
C GLU A 45 17.69 29.35 -1.60
N ASP A 46 16.86 28.82 -2.53
CA ASP A 46 16.02 27.67 -2.25
C ASP A 46 16.84 26.38 -2.21
N LEU A 47 16.92 25.78 -1.06
CA LEU A 47 17.62 24.53 -0.77
C LEU A 47 16.68 23.35 -0.54
N THR A 48 15.38 23.51 -0.81
CA THR A 48 14.38 22.49 -0.53
C THR A 48 14.74 21.15 -1.18
N ARG A 49 15.10 21.17 -2.47
CA ARG A 49 15.51 19.94 -3.18
C ARG A 49 16.71 19.24 -2.54
N THR A 50 17.71 20.01 -2.13
CA THR A 50 18.93 19.47 -1.47
C THR A 50 18.59 18.80 -0.15
N ILE A 51 17.68 19.40 0.61
CA ILE A 51 17.24 18.85 1.90
C ILE A 51 16.39 17.59 1.70
N LEU A 52 15.50 17.54 0.71
CA LEU A 52 14.72 16.35 0.39
C LEU A 52 15.64 15.16 0.02
N LEU A 53 16.66 15.39 -0.78
CA LEU A 53 17.67 14.38 -1.09
C LEU A 53 18.44 13.94 0.16
N SER A 54 18.74 14.86 1.07
CA SER A 54 19.43 14.53 2.32
C SER A 54 18.57 13.64 3.23
N ILE A 55 17.25 13.88 3.28
CA ILE A 55 16.30 13.05 4.02
C ILE A 55 16.28 11.63 3.43
N ILE A 56 16.23 11.48 2.10
CA ILE A 56 16.26 10.17 1.44
C ILE A 56 17.56 9.42 1.79
N ILE A 57 18.71 10.09 1.70
CA ILE A 57 20.01 9.49 2.03
C ILE A 57 20.06 9.04 3.49
N GLU A 58 19.52 9.83 4.42
CA GLU A 58 19.46 9.47 5.84
C GLU A 58 18.59 8.23 6.08
N GLN A 59 17.47 8.11 5.36
CA GLN A 59 16.59 6.94 5.45
C GLN A 59 17.26 5.67 4.87
N GLU A 60 18.00 5.79 3.77
CA GLU A 60 18.75 4.65 3.19
C GLU A 60 19.90 4.17 4.07
N GLN A 61 20.44 5.05 4.93
CA GLN A 61 21.52 4.73 5.85
C GLN A 61 21.02 4.26 7.23
N ALA A 62 19.72 4.34 7.48
CA ALA A 62 19.14 3.90 8.74
C ALA A 62 19.26 2.37 8.87
N ASP A 63 19.90 1.91 9.93
CA ASP A 63 20.14 0.50 10.19
C ASP A 63 18.83 -0.30 10.30
N GLY A 64 18.69 -1.32 9.47
CA GLY A 64 17.65 -2.35 9.59
C GLY A 64 16.44 -2.19 8.68
N GLU A 65 16.37 -1.17 7.85
CA GLU A 65 15.37 -1.07 6.78
C GLU A 65 15.91 -1.63 5.46
N ALA A 66 15.04 -2.20 4.64
CA ALA A 66 15.42 -2.71 3.33
C ALA A 66 15.91 -1.54 2.45
N GLU A 67 17.10 -1.66 1.88
CA GLU A 67 17.62 -0.71 0.89
C GLU A 67 16.62 -0.57 -0.26
N VAL A 68 16.09 0.64 -0.46
CA VAL A 68 15.18 0.93 -1.58
C VAL A 68 15.96 1.09 -2.88
N PHE A 69 17.17 1.65 -2.79
CA PHE A 69 18.03 1.91 -3.93
C PHE A 69 19.22 0.95 -3.96
N SER A 70 19.15 -0.08 -4.81
CA SER A 70 20.32 -0.92 -5.05
C SER A 70 21.48 -0.13 -5.67
N ASN A 71 22.71 -0.59 -5.46
CA ASN A 71 23.90 0.02 -6.08
C ASN A 71 23.81 0.09 -7.61
N ASP A 72 23.21 -0.92 -8.24
CA ASP A 72 23.00 -0.95 -9.69
C ASP A 72 22.02 0.13 -10.15
N LEU A 73 20.95 0.33 -9.40
CA LEU A 73 19.97 1.38 -9.68
C LEU A 73 20.59 2.76 -9.54
N LEU A 74 21.34 3.01 -8.49
CA LEU A 74 22.06 4.27 -8.28
C LEU A 74 23.06 4.53 -9.40
N ALA A 75 23.83 3.50 -9.83
CA ALA A 75 24.75 3.61 -10.95
C ALA A 75 24.02 3.95 -12.28
N GLN A 76 22.82 3.39 -12.50
CA GLN A 76 22.00 3.73 -13.66
C GLN A 76 21.52 5.17 -13.59
N PHE A 77 21.08 5.67 -12.45
CA PHE A 77 20.70 7.07 -12.29
C PHE A 77 21.86 8.01 -12.62
N ILE A 78 23.08 7.73 -12.13
CA ILE A 78 24.25 8.53 -12.43
C ILE A 78 24.52 8.59 -13.93
N ARG A 79 24.44 7.45 -14.64
CA ARG A 79 24.62 7.40 -16.10
C ARG A 79 23.58 8.22 -16.85
N VAL A 80 22.32 8.19 -16.37
CA VAL A 80 21.23 8.96 -16.98
C VAL A 80 21.44 10.47 -16.80
N TYR A 81 22.00 10.90 -15.66
CA TYR A 81 22.32 12.32 -15.44
C TYR A 81 23.42 12.84 -16.38
N ASP A 82 24.33 11.97 -16.83
CA ASP A 82 25.41 12.33 -17.77
C ASP A 82 24.94 12.37 -19.24
N MET A 83 23.76 11.83 -19.54
CA MET A 83 23.20 11.90 -20.88
C MET A 83 22.77 13.34 -21.21
N ALA A 84 23.24 13.87 -22.35
CA ALA A 84 23.04 15.27 -22.76
C ALA A 84 21.58 15.69 -23.02
N GLN A 85 20.62 14.77 -22.94
CA GLN A 85 19.19 15.06 -22.99
C GLN A 85 18.54 14.60 -21.70
N PRO A 86 17.87 15.50 -20.96
CA PRO A 86 17.06 15.10 -19.83
C PRO A 86 15.92 14.23 -20.36
N LEU A 87 16.11 12.93 -20.23
CA LEU A 87 15.13 11.93 -20.59
C LEU A 87 13.80 12.20 -19.86
N PRO A 88 12.68 11.77 -20.45
CA PRO A 88 11.37 11.78 -19.80
C PRO A 88 11.33 10.90 -18.54
N LEU A 89 12.48 10.45 -18.03
CA LEU A 89 12.62 9.61 -16.84
C LEU A 89 12.03 10.28 -15.59
N ALA A 90 12.23 11.59 -15.43
CA ALA A 90 11.63 12.33 -14.32
C ALA A 90 10.09 12.25 -14.38
N ARG A 91 9.51 12.46 -15.56
CA ARG A 91 8.05 12.31 -15.77
C ARG A 91 7.58 10.87 -15.56
N TYR A 92 8.39 9.90 -15.98
CA TYR A 92 8.07 8.48 -15.81
C TYR A 92 8.07 8.09 -14.33
N LEU A 93 9.04 8.59 -13.56
CA LEU A 93 9.11 8.38 -12.11
C LEU A 93 7.98 9.10 -11.37
N GLU A 94 7.66 10.35 -11.74
CA GLU A 94 6.53 11.09 -11.18
C GLU A 94 5.21 10.36 -11.43
N GLN A 95 4.96 9.95 -12.68
CA GLN A 95 3.74 9.21 -13.02
C GLN A 95 3.67 7.84 -12.34
N GLY A 96 4.79 7.11 -12.29
CA GLY A 96 4.87 5.81 -11.63
C GLY A 96 4.60 5.92 -10.13
N THR A 97 5.19 6.90 -9.47
CA THR A 97 5.00 7.14 -8.03
C THR A 97 3.57 7.57 -7.72
N GLN A 98 2.98 8.47 -8.53
CA GLN A 98 1.58 8.89 -8.38
C GLN A 98 0.63 7.69 -8.54
N LEU A 99 0.83 6.87 -9.57
CA LEU A 99 0.01 5.69 -9.82
C LEU A 99 0.09 4.70 -8.65
N MET A 100 1.28 4.49 -8.11
CA MET A 100 1.50 3.60 -6.97
C MET A 100 0.80 4.12 -5.70
N LEU A 101 0.91 5.42 -5.41
CA LEU A 101 0.25 6.05 -4.27
C LEU A 101 -1.28 6.01 -4.40
N GLU A 102 -1.82 6.28 -5.60
CA GLU A 102 -3.25 6.16 -5.86
C GLU A 102 -3.75 4.73 -5.70
N GLN A 103 -2.99 3.74 -6.16
CA GLN A 103 -3.34 2.34 -6.02
C GLN A 103 -3.34 1.91 -4.55
N GLN A 104 -2.38 2.39 -3.76
CA GLN A 104 -2.31 2.15 -2.33
C GLN A 104 -3.50 2.79 -1.59
N LYS A 105 -3.85 4.04 -1.91
CA LYS A 105 -5.04 4.70 -1.36
C LYS A 105 -6.33 3.95 -1.69
N ARG A 106 -6.52 3.54 -2.96
CA ARG A 106 -7.70 2.75 -3.38
C ARG A 106 -7.82 1.44 -2.61
N MET A 107 -6.71 0.75 -2.40
CA MET A 107 -6.70 -0.50 -1.63
C MET A 107 -7.08 -0.24 -0.16
N GLN A 108 -6.55 0.82 0.44
CA GLN A 108 -6.88 1.21 1.82
C GLN A 108 -8.34 1.62 1.98
N ASP A 109 -8.89 2.37 1.00
CA ASP A 109 -10.30 2.76 0.97
C ASP A 109 -11.23 1.55 0.81
N GLN A 110 -10.87 0.59 -0.05
CA GLN A 110 -11.61 -0.67 -0.21
C GLN A 110 -11.60 -1.49 1.09
N TRP A 111 -10.47 -1.57 1.80
CA TRP A 111 -10.39 -2.23 3.10
C TRP A 111 -11.24 -1.53 4.15
N GLN A 112 -11.24 -0.20 4.19
CA GLN A 112 -12.09 0.56 5.12
C GLN A 112 -13.57 0.41 4.79
N GLN A 113 -13.94 0.38 3.51
CA GLN A 113 -15.33 0.14 3.09
C GLN A 113 -15.76 -1.30 3.41
N ALA A 114 -14.89 -2.30 3.19
CA ALA A 114 -15.18 -3.68 3.56
C ALA A 114 -15.34 -3.86 5.09
N MET A 115 -14.58 -3.12 5.89
CA MET A 115 -14.73 -3.15 7.35
C MET A 115 -15.94 -2.37 7.89
N ARG A 116 -16.46 -1.39 7.13
CA ARG A 116 -17.69 -0.66 7.49
C ARG A 116 -18.96 -1.47 7.25
N HIS A 117 -18.92 -2.42 6.32
CA HIS A 117 -19.97 -3.43 6.19
C HIS A 117 -19.67 -4.51 7.22
N SER A 118 -20.51 -4.59 8.24
CA SER A 118 -20.38 -5.57 9.33
C SER A 118 -20.10 -6.95 8.74
N PRO A 119 -19.09 -7.70 9.23
CA PRO A 119 -18.84 -9.08 8.79
C PRO A 119 -20.08 -9.98 8.86
N MET A 120 -21.04 -9.61 9.71
CA MET A 120 -22.32 -10.28 9.85
C MET A 120 -23.28 -10.03 8.66
N GLU A 121 -23.23 -8.84 8.04
CA GLU A 121 -24.02 -8.54 6.86
C GLU A 121 -23.51 -9.29 5.63
N LEU A 122 -22.19 -9.37 5.46
CA LEU A 122 -21.57 -10.14 4.36
C LEU A 122 -21.85 -11.66 4.52
N MET A 123 -21.77 -12.19 5.74
CA MET A 123 -22.15 -13.58 6.01
C MET A 123 -23.61 -13.86 5.78
N ARG A 124 -24.48 -12.88 6.12
CA ARG A 124 -25.92 -12.99 5.88
C ARG A 124 -26.24 -12.97 4.39
N GLU A 125 -25.62 -12.09 3.62
CA GLU A 125 -25.79 -11.97 2.18
C GLU A 125 -25.30 -13.24 1.45
N MET A 126 -24.13 -13.77 1.83
CA MET A 126 -23.61 -15.06 1.34
C MET A 126 -24.51 -16.24 1.73
N ALA A 127 -25.07 -16.22 2.95
CA ALA A 127 -25.99 -17.27 3.40
C ALA A 127 -27.32 -17.21 2.63
N GLU A 128 -27.85 -16.03 2.35
CA GLU A 128 -29.08 -15.82 1.57
C GLU A 128 -28.88 -16.22 0.10
N GLU A 129 -27.75 -15.90 -0.53
CA GLU A 129 -27.44 -16.34 -1.89
C GLU A 129 -27.25 -17.87 -1.97
N ASN A 130 -26.57 -18.44 -1.01
CA ASN A 130 -26.39 -19.90 -0.93
C ASN A 130 -27.73 -20.60 -0.72
N MET A 131 -28.62 -20.05 0.10
CA MET A 131 -29.94 -20.61 0.34
C MET A 131 -30.84 -20.52 -0.92
N ARG A 132 -30.75 -19.42 -1.68
CA ARG A 132 -31.44 -19.28 -2.98
C ARG A 132 -30.95 -20.29 -4.00
N PHE A 133 -29.65 -20.51 -4.06
CA PHE A 133 -29.04 -21.53 -4.94
C PHE A 133 -29.54 -22.93 -4.60
N TRP A 134 -29.60 -23.29 -3.33
CA TRP A 134 -30.13 -24.60 -2.89
C TRP A 134 -31.63 -24.72 -3.12
N GLN A 135 -32.44 -23.68 -2.94
CA GLN A 135 -33.88 -23.75 -3.28
C GLN A 135 -34.14 -23.89 -4.76
N GLN A 136 -33.33 -23.30 -5.64
CA GLN A 136 -33.42 -23.52 -7.08
C GLN A 136 -32.96 -24.92 -7.49
N ALA A 137 -31.92 -25.44 -6.84
CA ALA A 137 -31.41 -26.80 -7.13
C ALA A 137 -32.39 -27.92 -6.68
N ILE A 138 -33.08 -27.73 -5.56
CA ILE A 138 -34.07 -28.71 -5.03
C ILE A 138 -35.42 -28.60 -5.75
N GLY A 139 -35.73 -27.41 -6.34
CA GLY A 139 -36.99 -27.19 -7.05
C GLY A 139 -37.11 -27.91 -8.41
N GLN A 140 -36.03 -28.48 -8.95
CA GLN A 140 -36.03 -29.18 -10.26
C GLN A 140 -35.69 -30.68 -10.19
N GLY A 141 -35.65 -31.28 -9.03
CA GLY A 141 -35.34 -32.69 -8.88
C GLY A 141 -36.32 -33.37 -7.92
N GLN A 142 -37.39 -33.93 -8.44
CA GLN A 142 -38.16 -34.93 -7.73
C GLN A 142 -37.31 -36.20 -7.64
N PRO A 143 -36.88 -36.67 -6.48
CA PRO A 143 -36.24 -37.98 -6.41
C PRO A 143 -37.35 -39.06 -6.48
N ASP A 144 -37.26 -39.84 -7.53
CA ASP A 144 -37.95 -41.10 -7.71
C ASP A 144 -37.71 -41.98 -6.47
N LYS A 145 -38.80 -42.42 -5.88
CA LYS A 145 -38.81 -43.28 -4.72
C LYS A 145 -38.37 -44.68 -5.18
N PRO A 146 -37.34 -45.29 -4.66
CA PRO A 146 -37.11 -46.72 -4.90
C PRO A 146 -38.08 -47.53 -4.04
N GLU A 147 -38.89 -48.37 -4.70
CA GLU A 147 -39.74 -49.40 -4.10
C GLU A 147 -38.88 -50.41 -3.32
N PRO A 148 -39.41 -50.94 -2.22
CA PRO A 148 -38.75 -52.02 -1.49
C PRO A 148 -38.93 -53.33 -2.25
N LYS A 149 -37.85 -53.94 -2.69
CA LYS A 149 -37.83 -55.30 -3.19
C LYS A 149 -37.81 -56.28 -2.04
N ASP A 150 -38.86 -57.08 -2.02
CA ASP A 150 -39.06 -58.22 -1.17
C ASP A 150 -37.83 -59.15 -1.11
N THR A 151 -37.52 -59.55 0.08
CA THR A 151 -36.67 -60.69 0.40
C THR A 151 -37.45 -62.00 0.21
N PRO A 152 -36.92 -63.02 -0.45
CA PRO A 152 -37.34 -64.36 -0.16
C PRO A 152 -36.34 -64.98 0.81
N ASP A 153 -36.92 -65.48 1.90
CA ASP A 153 -36.42 -66.56 2.70
C ASP A 153 -35.82 -67.69 1.90
N GLN A 154 -34.73 -68.22 2.29
CA GLN A 154 -34.45 -69.63 2.19
C GLN A 154 -33.45 -70.07 3.28
N ASP A 155 -34.06 -70.92 4.04
CA ASP A 155 -33.51 -71.87 4.96
C ASP A 155 -32.41 -72.75 4.37
N ASP A 156 -31.76 -73.38 5.30
CA ASP A 156 -31.24 -74.72 5.39
C ASP A 156 -29.72 -74.90 5.16
N ASP A 157 -29.22 -75.38 6.17
CA ASP A 157 -28.75 -76.70 6.57
C ASP A 157 -27.25 -77.01 6.49
N LYS A 158 -26.78 -77.33 7.66
CA LYS A 158 -25.94 -78.48 8.03
C LYS A 158 -24.48 -78.61 7.57
N LYS A 159 -23.73 -78.82 8.64
CA LYS A 159 -22.67 -79.82 8.82
C LYS A 159 -21.32 -79.65 8.09
N SER A 160 -20.34 -79.51 8.83
CA SER A 160 -19.41 -80.45 9.48
C SER A 160 -18.21 -79.65 10.00
#